data_9b0e2b2c49fb7a41c615248113ae7f13
#
_entry.id   9b0e2b2c49fb7a41c615248113ae7f13
#
_cell.length_a   1.000
_cell.length_b   1.000
_cell.length_c   1.000
_cell.angle_alpha   90.00
_cell.angle_beta   90.00
_cell.angle_gamma   90.00
#
_symmetry.space_group_name_H-M   'P 1'
#
loop_
_entity.id
_entity.type
_entity.pdbx_description
1 polymer ?
#
loop_
_entity_poly.entity_id
_entity_poly.type
_entity_poly.pdbx_seq_one_letter_code
_entity_poly.pdbx_strand_id
1 'polypeptide(L)'
;MNIPSNQSEEGKKRIEELDFLKALFILLMITFHLAYIGDGYPYLKSFVYTFHMPGFLIISGYLSKVNKPVRSYGRTVLWLAVPYVVMEVGYVVMSSLLPVRDHIPILTVEVIFDRLCLRPLGPYWYLHTLIICGTLYFSVFRWAKATTFSRLIILGIAYYVLSLSGIISFTCAMYFLVGVLVRQSPLSFLTIFRRSWWSLVVLAILYFYPSAFNRATVGGTMIVYFVFSFLLTVFPYVPINSKEILLFLGRNSLILYI
;
A
#
# COMPACT_ATOMS: atom_id res chain seq x y z
N MET A 1 36.27 18.49 -13.10
CA MET A 1 35.33 17.91 -14.06
C MET A 1 33.93 18.26 -13.60
N ASN A 2 33.33 19.29 -14.19
CA ASN A 2 32.00 19.80 -13.87
C ASN A 2 30.95 18.87 -14.51
N ILE A 3 30.18 18.17 -13.68
CA ILE A 3 28.97 17.47 -14.11
C ILE A 3 27.86 18.54 -14.21
N PRO A 4 27.23 18.71 -15.35
CA PRO A 4 26.21 19.74 -15.53
C PRO A 4 24.98 19.42 -14.68
N SER A 5 24.68 20.32 -13.74
CA SER A 5 23.44 20.42 -12.99
C SER A 5 22.31 20.93 -13.88
N ASN A 6 21.83 20.12 -14.82
CA ASN A 6 20.70 20.48 -15.66
C ASN A 6 19.61 19.39 -15.57
N GLN A 7 19.05 19.25 -14.35
CA GLN A 7 17.69 18.72 -14.17
C GLN A 7 16.86 19.85 -13.54
N SER A 8 16.70 20.90 -14.34
CA SER A 8 15.67 21.90 -14.17
C SER A 8 14.31 21.22 -14.06
N GLU A 9 13.53 21.70 -13.11
CA GLU A 9 12.14 21.42 -12.78
C GLU A 9 11.18 21.32 -14.00
N GLU A 10 11.34 20.34 -14.84
CA GLU A 10 10.23 19.82 -15.61
C GLU A 10 9.28 19.18 -14.61
N GLY A 11 8.11 19.78 -14.41
CA GLY A 11 7.05 19.29 -13.55
C GLY A 11 6.82 17.81 -13.83
N LYS A 12 7.29 16.93 -12.94
CA LYS A 12 7.29 15.47 -13.12
C LYS A 12 5.88 15.06 -13.51
N LYS A 13 5.69 14.79 -14.79
CA LYS A 13 4.42 14.35 -15.37
C LYS A 13 3.87 13.22 -14.49
N ARG A 14 2.68 13.43 -13.98
CA ARG A 14 2.02 12.45 -13.11
C ARG A 14 1.84 11.14 -13.87
N ILE A 15 2.14 10.02 -13.25
CA ILE A 15 2.01 8.69 -13.86
C ILE A 15 0.54 8.27 -13.72
N GLU A 16 -0.24 8.45 -14.78
CA GLU A 16 -1.68 8.14 -14.79
C GLU A 16 -1.97 6.67 -14.50
N GLU A 17 -1.09 5.77 -14.97
CA GLU A 17 -1.17 4.34 -14.72
C GLU A 17 -1.21 4.00 -13.22
N LEU A 18 -0.48 4.74 -12.38
CA LEU A 18 -0.52 4.52 -10.93
C LEU A 18 -1.84 5.00 -10.31
N ASP A 19 -2.43 6.08 -10.82
CA ASP A 19 -3.73 6.53 -10.37
C ASP A 19 -4.82 5.53 -10.78
N PHE A 20 -4.75 4.98 -11.98
CA PHE A 20 -5.62 3.91 -12.45
C PHE A 20 -5.54 2.65 -11.56
N LEU A 21 -4.32 2.18 -11.24
CA LEU A 21 -4.13 1.04 -10.36
C LEU A 21 -4.72 1.29 -8.97
N LYS A 22 -4.49 2.48 -8.38
CA LYS A 22 -5.08 2.84 -7.09
C LYS A 22 -6.60 2.87 -7.14
N ALA A 23 -7.19 3.38 -8.22
CA ALA A 23 -8.64 3.38 -8.40
C ALA A 23 -9.22 1.98 -8.37
N LEU A 24 -8.63 1.06 -9.13
CA LEU A 24 -9.10 -0.32 -9.17
C LEU A 24 -8.93 -1.01 -7.81
N PHE A 25 -7.80 -0.83 -7.14
CA PHE A 25 -7.58 -1.45 -5.84
C PHE A 25 -8.51 -0.92 -4.76
N ILE A 26 -8.83 0.40 -4.74
CA ILE A 26 -9.78 0.95 -3.77
C ILE A 26 -11.21 0.48 -4.06
N LEU A 27 -11.61 0.41 -5.33
CA LEU A 27 -12.91 -0.12 -5.71
C LEU A 27 -13.06 -1.59 -5.31
N LEU A 28 -12.05 -2.42 -5.56
CA LEU A 28 -12.04 -3.82 -5.13
C LEU A 28 -12.07 -3.93 -3.60
N MET A 29 -11.35 -3.08 -2.88
CA MET A 29 -11.38 -3.04 -1.43
C MET A 29 -12.79 -2.76 -0.93
N ILE A 30 -13.43 -1.69 -1.40
CA ILE A 30 -14.79 -1.34 -1.00
C ILE A 30 -15.76 -2.47 -1.34
N THR A 31 -15.72 -2.99 -2.57
CA THR A 31 -16.64 -4.04 -3.05
C THR A 31 -16.57 -5.29 -2.16
N PHE A 32 -15.38 -5.77 -1.83
CA PHE A 32 -15.22 -7.01 -1.06
C PHE A 32 -15.27 -6.82 0.46
N HIS A 33 -15.34 -5.58 0.96
CA HIS A 33 -15.69 -5.27 2.34
C HIS A 33 -17.20 -5.21 2.56
N LEU A 34 -18.00 -5.03 1.52
CA LEU A 34 -19.46 -5.16 1.62
C LEU A 34 -19.81 -6.63 1.90
N ALA A 35 -20.41 -6.89 3.08
CA ALA A 35 -20.71 -8.26 3.53
C ALA A 35 -21.49 -9.07 2.49
N TYR A 36 -22.51 -8.46 1.88
CA TYR A 36 -23.33 -9.10 0.86
C TYR A 36 -22.53 -9.64 -0.34
N ILE A 37 -21.55 -8.88 -0.82
CA ILE A 37 -20.71 -9.29 -1.96
C ILE A 37 -19.55 -10.17 -1.45
N GLY A 38 -18.85 -9.72 -0.42
CA GLY A 38 -17.69 -10.42 0.08
C GLY A 38 -17.98 -11.83 0.59
N ASP A 39 -19.09 -12.02 1.26
CA ASP A 39 -19.49 -13.33 1.80
C ASP A 39 -20.22 -14.20 0.76
N GLY A 40 -20.82 -13.55 -0.26
CA GLY A 40 -21.39 -14.26 -1.41
C GLY A 40 -20.34 -14.87 -2.34
N TYR A 41 -19.12 -14.32 -2.40
CA TYR A 41 -18.04 -14.77 -3.28
C TYR A 41 -16.72 -14.97 -2.51
N PRO A 42 -16.65 -15.88 -1.53
CA PRO A 42 -15.51 -16.02 -0.63
C PRO A 42 -14.21 -16.39 -1.35
N TYR A 43 -14.29 -17.18 -2.40
CA TYR A 43 -13.15 -17.57 -3.21
C TYR A 43 -12.53 -16.36 -3.94
N LEU A 44 -13.36 -15.56 -4.60
CA LEU A 44 -12.91 -14.34 -5.29
C LEU A 44 -12.42 -13.29 -4.30
N LYS A 45 -13.07 -13.16 -3.14
CA LYS A 45 -12.62 -12.32 -2.02
C LYS A 45 -11.19 -12.68 -1.60
N SER A 46 -10.91 -13.96 -1.38
CA SER A 46 -9.59 -14.45 -1.01
C SER A 46 -8.54 -14.12 -2.07
N PHE A 47 -8.88 -14.31 -3.35
CA PHE A 47 -8.01 -13.94 -4.46
C PHE A 47 -7.71 -12.43 -4.48
N VAL A 48 -8.74 -11.58 -4.39
CA VAL A 48 -8.59 -10.12 -4.38
C VAL A 48 -7.77 -9.65 -3.18
N TYR A 49 -7.98 -10.24 -2.00
CA TYR A 49 -7.25 -9.89 -0.78
C TYR A 49 -5.75 -10.24 -0.84
N THR A 50 -5.37 -11.13 -1.78
CA THR A 50 -3.95 -11.44 -2.00
C THR A 50 -3.19 -10.27 -2.60
N PHE A 51 -3.81 -9.42 -3.45
CA PHE A 51 -3.06 -8.44 -4.22
C PHE A 51 -3.44 -6.97 -4.00
N HIS A 52 -4.70 -6.63 -3.65
CA HIS A 52 -5.12 -5.23 -3.64
C HIS A 52 -4.37 -4.38 -2.60
N MET A 53 -4.24 -4.86 -1.36
CA MET A 53 -3.49 -4.13 -0.32
C MET A 53 -1.97 -4.19 -0.52
N PRO A 54 -1.35 -5.34 -0.86
CA PRO A 54 0.03 -5.35 -1.32
C PRO A 54 0.30 -4.38 -2.47
N GLY A 55 -0.61 -4.30 -3.44
CA GLY A 55 -0.50 -3.35 -4.54
C GLY A 55 -0.47 -1.90 -4.08
N PHE A 56 -1.36 -1.51 -3.15
CA PHE A 56 -1.31 -0.18 -2.54
C PHE A 56 0.01 0.10 -1.83
N LEU A 57 0.55 -0.87 -1.09
CA LEU A 57 1.82 -0.70 -0.37
C LEU A 57 3.00 -0.50 -1.32
N ILE A 58 3.07 -1.26 -2.42
CA ILE A 58 4.09 -1.08 -3.47
C ILE A 58 4.00 0.33 -4.07
N ILE A 59 2.79 0.75 -4.47
CA ILE A 59 2.58 2.09 -5.05
C ILE A 59 2.95 3.18 -4.04
N SER A 60 2.58 3.01 -2.77
CA SER A 60 2.89 3.98 -1.71
C SER A 60 4.39 4.07 -1.44
N GLY A 61 5.11 2.96 -1.38
CA GLY A 61 6.56 2.92 -1.28
C GLY A 61 7.24 3.63 -2.45
N TYR A 62 6.78 3.36 -3.67
CA TYR A 62 7.29 4.00 -4.89
C TYR A 62 7.04 5.51 -4.92
N LEU A 63 5.86 5.97 -4.49
CA LEU A 63 5.50 7.39 -4.49
C LEU A 63 6.08 8.17 -3.31
N SER A 64 6.59 7.49 -2.29
CA SER A 64 7.19 8.13 -1.12
C SER A 64 8.45 8.91 -1.50
N LYS A 65 8.50 10.19 -1.09
CA LYS A 65 9.60 11.13 -1.43
C LYS A 65 10.42 11.43 -0.20
N VAL A 66 11.70 11.06 -0.22
CA VAL A 66 12.68 11.31 0.87
C VAL A 66 13.37 12.68 0.76
N ASN A 67 13.34 13.32 -0.41
CA ASN A 67 14.02 14.60 -0.66
C ASN A 67 13.19 15.83 -0.22
N LYS A 68 12.07 15.62 0.50
CA LYS A 68 11.26 16.71 1.04
C LYS A 68 11.93 17.32 2.29
N PRO A 69 11.75 18.62 2.55
CA PRO A 69 12.07 19.22 3.86
C PRO A 69 11.30 18.49 4.97
N VAL A 70 11.92 18.35 6.16
CA VAL A 70 11.32 17.66 7.33
C VAL A 70 9.92 18.21 7.65
N ARG A 71 9.75 19.54 7.62
CA ARG A 71 8.46 20.20 7.87
C ARG A 71 7.39 19.80 6.86
N SER A 72 7.77 19.67 5.57
CA SER A 72 6.84 19.23 4.51
C SER A 72 6.50 17.75 4.62
N TYR A 73 7.47 16.93 5.04
CA TYR A 73 7.23 15.52 5.31
C TYR A 73 6.30 15.35 6.52
N GLY A 74 6.57 16.07 7.63
CA GLY A 74 5.71 16.07 8.82
C GLY A 74 4.25 16.42 8.50
N ARG A 75 4.03 17.42 7.63
CA ARG A 75 2.67 17.72 7.14
C ARG A 75 2.05 16.53 6.39
N THR A 76 2.83 15.82 5.58
CA THR A 76 2.33 14.61 4.88
C THR A 76 1.93 13.50 5.88
N VAL A 77 2.75 13.30 6.92
CA VAL A 77 2.44 12.34 7.99
C VAL A 77 1.18 12.76 8.76
N LEU A 78 1.03 14.03 9.09
CA LEU A 78 -0.18 14.53 9.77
C LEU A 78 -1.44 14.33 8.93
N TRP A 79 -1.37 14.55 7.60
CA TRP A 79 -2.49 14.29 6.69
C TRP A 79 -2.92 12.81 6.65
N LEU A 80 -2.02 11.88 6.97
CA LEU A 80 -2.32 10.46 7.10
C LEU A 80 -2.73 10.10 8.54
N ALA A 81 -2.07 10.69 9.53
CA ALA A 81 -2.27 10.36 10.94
C ALA A 81 -3.60 10.88 11.49
N VAL A 82 -4.01 12.11 11.11
CA VAL A 82 -5.27 12.69 11.61
C VAL A 82 -6.47 11.80 11.26
N PRO A 83 -6.75 11.46 9.97
CA PRO A 83 -7.86 10.58 9.66
C PRO A 83 -7.67 9.19 10.28
N TYR A 84 -6.44 8.65 10.32
CA TYR A 84 -6.17 7.38 10.97
C TYR A 84 -6.61 7.39 12.44
N VAL A 85 -6.16 8.39 13.22
CA VAL A 85 -6.49 8.51 14.65
C VAL A 85 -8.00 8.63 14.86
N VAL A 86 -8.66 9.51 14.10
CA VAL A 86 -10.10 9.73 14.22
C VAL A 86 -10.89 8.44 13.95
N MET A 87 -10.55 7.76 12.87
CA MET A 87 -11.26 6.55 12.45
C MET A 87 -10.95 5.35 13.34
N GLU A 88 -9.67 5.16 13.75
CA GLU A 88 -9.29 4.07 14.65
C GLU A 88 -9.92 4.24 16.03
N VAL A 89 -9.87 5.43 16.62
CA VAL A 89 -10.54 5.71 17.90
C VAL A 89 -12.05 5.51 17.78
N GLY A 90 -12.66 6.00 16.72
CA GLY A 90 -14.09 5.78 16.44
C GLY A 90 -14.43 4.30 16.35
N TYR A 91 -13.61 3.51 15.65
CA TYR A 91 -13.80 2.06 15.52
C TYR A 91 -13.64 1.33 16.85
N VAL A 92 -12.63 1.67 17.65
CA VAL A 92 -12.40 1.11 18.99
C VAL A 92 -13.59 1.40 19.92
N VAL A 93 -14.10 2.64 19.93
CA VAL A 93 -15.27 3.02 20.73
C VAL A 93 -16.52 2.27 20.26
N MET A 94 -16.78 2.22 18.94
CA MET A 94 -17.92 1.50 18.40
C MET A 94 -17.83 -0.01 18.66
N SER A 95 -16.63 -0.60 18.63
CA SER A 95 -16.40 -2.00 18.95
C SER A 95 -16.64 -2.33 20.43
N SER A 96 -16.59 -1.34 21.34
CA SER A 96 -16.97 -1.55 22.73
C SER A 96 -18.48 -1.44 22.98
N LEU A 97 -19.20 -0.77 22.10
CA LEU A 97 -20.65 -0.55 22.23
C LEU A 97 -21.48 -1.58 21.45
N LEU A 98 -20.95 -2.13 20.37
CA LEU A 98 -21.66 -3.01 19.47
C LEU A 98 -21.15 -4.46 19.56
N PRO A 99 -22.02 -5.47 19.39
CA PRO A 99 -21.64 -6.88 19.35
C PRO A 99 -21.01 -7.23 17.97
N VAL A 100 -19.80 -6.73 17.73
CA VAL A 100 -19.02 -6.99 16.51
C VAL A 100 -17.98 -8.08 16.74
N ARG A 101 -17.40 -8.60 15.65
CA ARG A 101 -16.39 -9.67 15.70
C ARG A 101 -15.19 -9.33 16.62
N ASP A 102 -14.74 -8.07 16.57
CA ASP A 102 -13.59 -7.59 17.37
C ASP A 102 -14.07 -6.78 18.57
N HIS A 103 -15.12 -7.28 19.26
CA HIS A 103 -15.72 -6.63 20.42
C HIS A 103 -14.71 -6.39 21.54
N ILE A 104 -14.72 -5.19 22.11
CA ILE A 104 -13.89 -4.77 23.23
C ILE A 104 -14.76 -4.73 24.51
N PRO A 105 -14.62 -5.67 25.44
CA PRO A 105 -15.53 -5.75 26.60
C PRO A 105 -15.35 -4.59 27.59
N ILE A 106 -14.14 -4.05 27.71
CA ILE A 106 -13.84 -2.93 28.63
C ILE A 106 -12.99 -1.90 27.89
N LEU A 107 -13.56 -0.70 27.71
CA LEU A 107 -12.86 0.42 27.08
C LEU A 107 -12.02 1.17 28.12
N THR A 108 -10.70 1.08 28.01
CA THR A 108 -9.74 1.84 28.83
C THR A 108 -8.82 2.68 27.94
N VAL A 109 -8.16 3.66 28.53
CA VAL A 109 -7.16 4.48 27.84
C VAL A 109 -6.01 3.61 27.33
N GLU A 110 -5.62 2.59 28.06
CA GLU A 110 -4.58 1.64 27.67
C GLU A 110 -4.98 0.85 26.42
N VAL A 111 -6.24 0.40 26.35
CA VAL A 111 -6.77 -0.31 25.17
C VAL A 111 -6.79 0.62 23.96
N ILE A 112 -7.24 1.86 24.13
CA ILE A 112 -7.22 2.85 23.02
C ILE A 112 -5.79 3.06 22.53
N PHE A 113 -4.82 3.22 23.45
CA PHE A 113 -3.41 3.41 23.10
C PHE A 113 -2.81 2.17 22.41
N ASP A 114 -3.09 0.96 22.91
CA ASP A 114 -2.64 -0.29 22.27
C ASP A 114 -3.16 -0.41 20.85
N ARG A 115 -4.45 -0.14 20.63
CA ARG A 115 -5.07 -0.21 19.31
C ARG A 115 -4.59 0.88 18.37
N LEU A 116 -4.38 2.07 18.86
CA LEU A 116 -3.89 3.18 18.05
C LEU A 116 -2.40 3.05 17.66
N CYS A 117 -1.56 2.55 18.57
CA CYS A 117 -0.11 2.58 18.37
C CYS A 117 0.51 1.23 17.99
N LEU A 118 -0.06 0.12 18.47
CA LEU A 118 0.56 -1.20 18.35
C LEU A 118 -0.25 -2.17 17.47
N ARG A 119 -1.56 -2.27 17.68
CA ARG A 119 -2.41 -3.30 17.08
C ARG A 119 -3.71 -2.73 16.56
N PRO A 120 -3.69 -1.95 15.47
CA PRO A 120 -4.89 -1.32 14.93
C PRO A 120 -5.97 -2.34 14.60
N LEU A 121 -7.23 -1.97 14.86
CA LEU A 121 -8.39 -2.78 14.56
C LEU A 121 -8.93 -2.51 13.16
N GLY A 122 -9.70 -3.45 12.65
CA GLY A 122 -10.43 -3.29 11.39
C GLY A 122 -9.53 -2.98 10.19
N PRO A 123 -9.98 -2.12 9.26
CA PRO A 123 -9.26 -1.86 8.02
C PRO A 123 -8.06 -0.90 8.18
N TYR A 124 -7.96 -0.16 9.29
CA TYR A 124 -7.02 0.97 9.43
C TYR A 124 -5.55 0.56 9.63
N TRP A 125 -5.25 -0.73 9.79
CA TRP A 125 -3.89 -1.29 9.83
C TRP A 125 -3.02 -0.84 8.64
N TYR A 126 -3.65 -0.56 7.50
CA TYR A 126 -2.92 -0.11 6.30
C TYR A 126 -2.32 1.30 6.51
N LEU A 127 -3.11 2.25 7.00
CA LEU A 127 -2.63 3.62 7.28
C LEU A 127 -1.54 3.59 8.36
N HIS A 128 -1.72 2.80 9.41
CA HIS A 128 -0.71 2.58 10.45
C HIS A 128 0.61 2.07 9.84
N THR A 129 0.55 0.99 9.05
CA THR A 129 1.73 0.45 8.35
C THR A 129 2.37 1.50 7.44
N LEU A 130 1.57 2.26 6.70
CA LEU A 130 2.04 3.29 5.78
C LEU A 130 2.77 4.44 6.53
N ILE A 131 2.23 4.89 7.66
CA ILE A 131 2.83 5.92 8.50
C ILE A 131 4.17 5.43 9.04
N ILE A 132 4.23 4.24 9.62
CA ILE A 132 5.44 3.69 10.23
C ILE A 132 6.50 3.42 9.15
N CYS A 133 6.16 2.65 8.10
CA CYS A 133 7.10 2.30 7.05
C CYS A 133 7.60 3.54 6.29
N GLY A 134 6.72 4.51 6.01
CA GLY A 134 7.07 5.76 5.37
C GLY A 134 8.01 6.62 6.23
N THR A 135 7.72 6.72 7.54
CA THR A 135 8.55 7.51 8.47
C THR A 135 9.93 6.90 8.64
N LEU A 136 10.04 5.59 8.76
CA LEU A 136 11.33 4.90 8.80
C LEU A 136 12.11 5.08 7.51
N TYR A 137 11.45 4.92 6.35
CA TYR A 137 12.10 5.15 5.06
C TYR A 137 12.64 6.58 4.94
N PHE A 138 11.82 7.59 5.30
CA PHE A 138 12.25 8.98 5.30
C PHE A 138 13.43 9.20 6.23
N SER A 139 13.37 8.67 7.48
CA SER A 139 14.40 8.83 8.51
C SER A 139 15.73 8.20 8.09
N VAL A 140 15.70 6.95 7.64
CA VAL A 140 16.90 6.23 7.21
C VAL A 140 17.57 6.93 6.03
N PHE A 141 16.80 7.35 5.02
CA PHE A 141 17.35 7.99 3.84
C PHE A 141 17.79 9.43 4.09
N ARG A 142 17.24 10.09 5.10
CA ARG A 142 17.61 11.47 5.46
C ARG A 142 18.84 11.56 6.34
N TRP A 143 18.96 10.66 7.32
CA TRP A 143 19.97 10.80 8.37
C TRP A 143 21.10 9.75 8.31
N ALA A 144 20.89 8.57 7.75
CA ALA A 144 21.96 7.59 7.64
C ALA A 144 22.99 8.02 6.60
N LYS A 145 24.24 8.20 7.04
CA LYS A 145 25.41 8.47 6.18
C LYS A 145 25.92 7.16 5.58
N ALA A 146 25.17 6.55 4.66
CA ALA A 146 25.48 5.25 4.08
C ALA A 146 25.13 5.22 2.59
N THR A 147 25.58 4.20 1.87
CA THR A 147 25.19 3.98 0.47
C THR A 147 23.70 3.65 0.37
N THR A 148 23.10 3.84 -0.79
CA THR A 148 21.69 3.48 -1.02
C THR A 148 21.42 2.01 -0.68
N PHE A 149 22.33 1.10 -1.05
CA PHE A 149 22.22 -0.31 -0.76
C PHE A 149 22.22 -0.57 0.77
N SER A 150 23.17 0.02 1.51
CA SER A 150 23.21 -0.12 2.97
C SER A 150 21.97 0.45 3.65
N ARG A 151 21.44 1.59 3.17
CA ARG A 151 20.18 2.16 3.69
C ARG A 151 18.99 1.23 3.50
N LEU A 152 18.91 0.53 2.36
CA LEU A 152 17.86 -0.46 2.08
C LEU A 152 17.98 -1.67 3.01
N ILE A 153 19.19 -2.14 3.31
CA ILE A 153 19.41 -3.21 4.30
C ILE A 153 18.99 -2.75 5.69
N ILE A 154 19.41 -1.58 6.13
CA ILE A 154 19.02 -1.00 7.43
C ILE A 154 17.49 -0.91 7.53
N LEU A 155 16.84 -0.46 6.48
CA LEU A 155 15.38 -0.36 6.42
C LEU A 155 14.71 -1.73 6.53
N GLY A 156 15.21 -2.73 5.80
CA GLY A 156 14.72 -4.11 5.88
C GLY A 156 14.86 -4.70 7.28
N ILE A 157 16.01 -4.50 7.93
CA ILE A 157 16.26 -4.93 9.32
C ILE A 157 15.30 -4.21 10.28
N ALA A 158 15.11 -2.89 10.12
CA ALA A 158 14.18 -2.13 10.96
C ALA A 158 12.73 -2.65 10.83
N TYR A 159 12.28 -2.97 9.62
CA TYR A 159 10.97 -3.57 9.40
C TYR A 159 10.87 -4.97 10.03
N TYR A 160 11.92 -5.77 9.94
CA TYR A 160 11.95 -7.07 10.56
C TYR A 160 11.84 -6.97 12.10
N VAL A 161 12.62 -6.10 12.72
CA VAL A 161 12.58 -5.87 14.19
C VAL A 161 11.21 -5.39 14.64
N LEU A 162 10.59 -4.43 13.93
CA LEU A 162 9.23 -3.98 14.24
C LEU A 162 8.17 -5.06 14.03
N SER A 163 8.41 -5.98 13.12
CA SER A 163 7.48 -7.11 12.94
C SER A 163 7.57 -8.14 14.06
N LEU A 164 8.75 -8.33 14.65
CA LEU A 164 8.94 -9.19 15.82
C LEU A 164 8.19 -8.66 17.06
N SER A 165 8.09 -7.33 17.19
CA SER A 165 7.28 -6.71 18.27
C SER A 165 5.77 -6.70 17.98
N GLY A 166 5.33 -7.20 16.81
CA GLY A 166 3.92 -7.27 16.43
C GLY A 166 3.30 -5.92 16.00
N ILE A 167 4.11 -4.86 15.88
CA ILE A 167 3.62 -3.52 15.52
C ILE A 167 3.18 -3.47 14.04
N ILE A 168 3.94 -4.12 13.15
CA ILE A 168 3.62 -4.19 11.72
C ILE A 168 3.71 -5.63 11.20
N SER A 169 2.96 -5.96 10.16
CA SER A 169 3.16 -7.21 9.44
C SER A 169 4.42 -7.16 8.59
N PHE A 170 5.35 -8.12 8.77
CA PHE A 170 6.57 -8.22 7.97
C PHE A 170 6.27 -8.26 6.47
N THR A 171 5.32 -9.09 6.07
CA THR A 171 4.91 -9.22 4.66
C THR A 171 4.44 -7.89 4.09
N CYS A 172 3.64 -7.12 4.83
CA CYS A 172 3.15 -5.82 4.40
C CYS A 172 4.29 -4.80 4.27
N ALA A 173 5.21 -4.77 5.25
CA ALA A 173 6.39 -3.91 5.19
C ALA A 173 7.31 -4.26 4.01
N MET A 174 7.44 -5.56 3.65
CA MET A 174 8.21 -5.99 2.49
C MET A 174 7.58 -5.51 1.18
N TYR A 175 6.26 -5.51 1.03
CA TYR A 175 5.62 -4.92 -0.16
C TYR A 175 5.86 -3.41 -0.27
N PHE A 176 5.84 -2.68 0.85
CA PHE A 176 6.23 -1.27 0.85
C PHE A 176 7.71 -1.11 0.46
N LEU A 177 8.60 -1.96 0.98
CA LEU A 177 10.03 -1.97 0.64
C LEU A 177 10.26 -2.27 -0.86
N VAL A 178 9.49 -3.18 -1.47
CA VAL A 178 9.53 -3.41 -2.94
C VAL A 178 9.26 -2.10 -3.68
N GLY A 179 8.24 -1.34 -3.28
CA GLY A 179 7.96 -0.03 -3.85
C GLY A 179 9.13 0.96 -3.70
N VAL A 180 9.78 0.95 -2.53
CA VAL A 180 10.99 1.74 -2.27
C VAL A 180 12.16 1.30 -3.15
N LEU A 181 12.39 -0.02 -3.30
CA LEU A 181 13.42 -0.57 -4.18
C LEU A 181 13.23 -0.12 -5.62
N VAL A 182 12.00 -0.22 -6.14
CA VAL A 182 11.66 0.29 -7.48
C VAL A 182 11.95 1.80 -7.57
N ARG A 183 11.62 2.57 -6.52
CA ARG A 183 11.88 4.02 -6.49
C ARG A 183 13.36 4.38 -6.52
N GLN A 184 14.19 3.60 -5.85
CA GLN A 184 15.65 3.82 -5.74
C GLN A 184 16.44 3.19 -6.89
N SER A 185 15.80 2.33 -7.69
CA SER A 185 16.42 1.72 -8.87
C SER A 185 16.47 2.72 -10.03
N PRO A 186 17.37 2.52 -11.01
CA PRO A 186 17.41 3.31 -12.25
C PRO A 186 16.24 2.99 -13.19
N LEU A 187 15.51 1.90 -12.95
CA LEU A 187 14.41 1.45 -13.77
C LEU A 187 13.10 2.15 -13.38
N SER A 188 12.27 2.46 -14.37
CA SER A 188 10.95 3.01 -14.08
C SER A 188 9.99 1.93 -13.57
N PHE A 189 8.93 2.36 -12.87
CA PHE A 189 7.87 1.46 -12.43
C PHE A 189 7.28 0.65 -13.57
N LEU A 190 7.03 1.30 -14.71
CA LEU A 190 6.45 0.68 -15.89
C LEU A 190 7.41 -0.26 -16.64
N THR A 191 8.72 -0.13 -16.39
CA THR A 191 9.72 -1.06 -16.93
C THR A 191 9.77 -2.34 -16.11
N ILE A 192 9.65 -2.25 -14.78
CA ILE A 192 9.66 -3.39 -13.87
C ILE A 192 8.34 -4.17 -13.99
N PHE A 193 7.21 -3.49 -13.91
CA PHE A 193 5.88 -4.07 -14.11
C PHE A 193 5.48 -3.97 -15.58
N ARG A 194 6.18 -4.75 -16.43
CA ARG A 194 6.02 -4.70 -17.87
C ARG A 194 4.62 -5.13 -18.30
N ARG A 195 4.01 -4.37 -19.23
CA ARG A 195 2.74 -4.73 -19.88
C ARG A 195 2.89 -6.05 -20.63
N SER A 196 2.00 -7.00 -20.38
CA SER A 196 2.02 -8.32 -21.04
C SER A 196 0.65 -8.99 -20.96
N TRP A 197 0.11 -9.42 -22.09
CA TRP A 197 -1.10 -10.23 -22.13
C TRP A 197 -0.90 -11.65 -21.56
N TRP A 198 0.33 -12.17 -21.53
CA TRP A 198 0.65 -13.43 -20.87
C TRP A 198 0.36 -13.42 -19.37
N SER A 199 0.30 -12.23 -18.76
CA SER A 199 -0.08 -12.09 -17.36
C SER A 199 -1.49 -12.61 -17.07
N LEU A 200 -2.42 -12.48 -18.03
CA LEU A 200 -3.77 -13.04 -17.89
C LEU A 200 -3.74 -14.57 -17.83
N VAL A 201 -2.94 -15.22 -18.66
CA VAL A 201 -2.81 -16.69 -18.68
C VAL A 201 -2.24 -17.18 -17.34
N VAL A 202 -1.19 -16.53 -16.85
CA VAL A 202 -0.59 -16.90 -15.56
C VAL A 202 -1.58 -16.66 -14.40
N LEU A 203 -2.32 -15.55 -14.41
CA LEU A 203 -3.34 -15.28 -13.40
C LEU A 203 -4.47 -16.31 -13.46
N ALA A 204 -4.90 -16.71 -14.65
CA ALA A 204 -5.91 -17.75 -14.82
C ALA A 204 -5.43 -19.09 -14.22
N ILE A 205 -4.18 -19.47 -14.47
CA ILE A 205 -3.59 -20.68 -13.86
C ILE A 205 -3.55 -20.54 -12.33
N LEU A 206 -3.01 -19.43 -11.80
CA LEU A 206 -2.88 -19.21 -10.36
C LEU A 206 -4.25 -19.13 -9.66
N TYR A 207 -5.29 -18.67 -10.36
CA TYR A 207 -6.66 -18.63 -9.83
C TYR A 207 -7.20 -20.01 -9.46
N PHE A 208 -6.78 -21.08 -10.14
CA PHE A 208 -7.17 -22.47 -9.79
C PHE A 208 -6.35 -23.10 -8.66
N TYR A 209 -5.37 -22.34 -8.09
CA TYR A 209 -4.53 -22.81 -6.98
C TYR A 209 -4.76 -21.95 -5.71
N PRO A 210 -5.77 -22.26 -4.87
CA PRO A 210 -6.08 -21.47 -3.67
C PRO A 210 -4.94 -21.36 -2.67
N SER A 211 -3.99 -22.31 -2.67
CA SER A 211 -2.76 -22.25 -1.88
C SER A 211 -1.87 -21.04 -2.23
N ALA A 212 -2.02 -20.48 -3.43
CA ALA A 212 -1.36 -19.26 -3.86
C ALA A 212 -2.02 -17.99 -3.28
N PHE A 213 -3.24 -18.07 -2.71
CA PHE A 213 -4.00 -16.92 -2.22
C PHE A 213 -3.52 -16.45 -0.83
N ASN A 214 -2.23 -16.49 -0.62
CA ASN A 214 -1.61 -15.94 0.57
C ASN A 214 -0.48 -15.00 0.14
N ARG A 215 -0.62 -13.73 0.50
CA ARG A 215 0.36 -12.67 0.21
C ARG A 215 1.78 -12.93 0.75
N ALA A 216 1.94 -13.86 1.70
CA ALA A 216 3.25 -14.25 2.24
C ALA A 216 3.94 -15.36 1.43
N THR A 217 3.26 -15.94 0.43
CA THR A 217 3.81 -17.02 -0.41
C THR A 217 4.39 -16.49 -1.72
N VAL A 218 5.22 -17.30 -2.36
CA VAL A 218 5.71 -17.01 -3.72
C VAL A 218 4.55 -16.85 -4.70
N GLY A 219 3.54 -17.74 -4.61
CA GLY A 219 2.33 -17.65 -5.44
C GLY A 219 1.60 -16.33 -5.27
N GLY A 220 1.42 -15.86 -4.03
CA GLY A 220 0.81 -14.57 -3.75
C GLY A 220 1.62 -13.39 -4.31
N THR A 221 2.95 -13.45 -4.22
CA THR A 221 3.82 -12.42 -4.82
C THR A 221 3.73 -12.43 -6.35
N MET A 222 3.65 -13.61 -6.97
CA MET A 222 3.41 -13.74 -8.41
C MET A 222 2.05 -13.15 -8.80
N ILE A 223 0.98 -13.43 -8.05
CA ILE A 223 -0.34 -12.82 -8.28
C ILE A 223 -0.23 -11.31 -8.28
N VAL A 224 0.42 -10.70 -7.27
CA VAL A 224 0.61 -9.25 -7.20
C VAL A 224 1.32 -8.73 -8.45
N TYR A 225 2.44 -9.34 -8.85
CA TYR A 225 3.21 -8.92 -10.03
C TYR A 225 2.38 -9.00 -11.31
N PHE A 226 1.73 -10.15 -11.55
CA PHE A 226 0.97 -10.36 -12.78
C PHE A 226 -0.32 -9.54 -12.84
N VAL A 227 -0.95 -9.21 -11.69
CA VAL A 227 -2.06 -8.25 -11.62
C VAL A 227 -1.60 -6.87 -12.07
N PHE A 228 -0.45 -6.37 -11.58
CA PHE A 228 0.10 -5.11 -12.07
C PHE A 228 0.34 -5.15 -13.58
N SER A 229 1.02 -6.17 -14.06
CA SER A 229 1.33 -6.36 -15.49
C SER A 229 0.05 -6.37 -16.35
N PHE A 230 -0.97 -7.12 -15.94
CA PHE A 230 -2.25 -7.23 -16.62
C PHE A 230 -3.01 -5.88 -16.64
N LEU A 231 -3.17 -5.25 -15.49
CA LEU A 231 -3.90 -3.98 -15.38
C LEU A 231 -3.22 -2.86 -16.16
N LEU A 232 -1.88 -2.81 -16.16
CA LEU A 232 -1.12 -1.88 -16.99
C LEU A 232 -1.28 -2.18 -18.48
N THR A 233 -1.48 -3.44 -18.86
CA THR A 233 -1.78 -3.82 -20.26
C THR A 233 -3.16 -3.35 -20.69
N VAL A 234 -4.15 -3.44 -19.80
CA VAL A 234 -5.54 -3.02 -20.06
C VAL A 234 -5.67 -1.48 -20.11
N PHE A 235 -4.87 -0.75 -19.35
CA PHE A 235 -4.98 0.70 -19.19
C PHE A 235 -5.15 1.50 -20.50
N PRO A 236 -4.40 1.25 -21.61
CA PRO A 236 -4.56 1.97 -22.88
C PRO A 236 -5.90 1.75 -23.55
N TYR A 237 -6.58 0.65 -23.25
CA TYR A 237 -7.84 0.26 -23.87
C TYR A 237 -9.08 0.76 -23.09
N VAL A 238 -8.87 1.39 -21.94
CA VAL A 238 -9.97 1.95 -21.14
C VAL A 238 -10.57 3.15 -21.87
N PRO A 239 -11.90 3.18 -22.11
CA PRO A 239 -12.58 4.31 -22.73
C PRO A 239 -12.33 5.62 -21.99
N ILE A 240 -12.21 6.74 -22.72
CA ILE A 240 -11.79 8.04 -22.17
C ILE A 240 -12.65 8.49 -20.99
N ASN A 241 -13.97 8.37 -21.09
CA ASN A 241 -14.90 8.77 -20.04
C ASN A 241 -14.70 7.97 -18.73
N SER A 242 -14.56 6.63 -18.86
CA SER A 242 -14.29 5.75 -17.73
C SER A 242 -12.89 5.99 -17.15
N LYS A 243 -11.92 6.28 -18.01
CA LYS A 243 -10.55 6.58 -17.62
C LYS A 243 -10.48 7.83 -16.75
N GLU A 244 -11.16 8.92 -17.11
CA GLU A 244 -11.19 10.16 -16.33
C GLU A 244 -11.77 9.93 -14.93
N ILE A 245 -12.88 9.17 -14.83
CA ILE A 245 -13.47 8.80 -13.54
C ILE A 245 -12.49 7.99 -12.70
N LEU A 246 -11.86 6.95 -13.28
CA LEU A 246 -10.90 6.11 -12.56
C LEU A 246 -9.68 6.91 -12.11
N LEU A 247 -9.16 7.81 -12.95
CA LEU A 247 -8.05 8.68 -12.58
C LEU A 247 -8.42 9.63 -11.44
N PHE A 248 -9.65 10.18 -11.45
CA PHE A 248 -10.16 11.00 -10.36
C PHE A 248 -10.26 10.21 -9.04
N LEU A 249 -10.84 9.00 -9.07
CA LEU A 249 -10.92 8.11 -7.91
C LEU A 249 -9.53 7.74 -7.38
N GLY A 250 -8.60 7.40 -8.25
CA GLY A 250 -7.23 7.05 -7.87
C GLY A 250 -6.45 8.22 -7.27
N ARG A 251 -6.70 9.45 -7.73
CA ARG A 251 -6.12 10.67 -7.15
C ARG A 251 -6.62 10.91 -5.73
N ASN A 252 -7.86 10.56 -5.46
CA ASN A 252 -8.54 10.77 -4.18
C ASN A 252 -8.71 9.47 -3.38
N SER A 253 -7.94 8.42 -3.68
CA SER A 253 -8.08 7.09 -3.07
C SER A 253 -7.96 7.09 -1.55
N LEU A 254 -7.23 8.03 -0.95
CA LEU A 254 -7.15 8.15 0.51
C LEU A 254 -8.50 8.58 1.11
N ILE A 255 -9.23 9.50 0.46
CA ILE A 255 -10.56 9.95 0.93
C ILE A 255 -11.57 8.80 0.85
N LEU A 256 -11.46 7.96 -0.17
CA LEU A 256 -12.35 6.79 -0.33
C LEU A 256 -12.02 5.65 0.65
N TYR A 257 -10.80 5.64 1.20
CA TYR A 257 -10.38 4.66 2.19
C TYR A 257 -10.89 4.99 3.60
N ILE A 258 -11.08 6.26 3.90
CA ILE A 258 -11.56 6.80 5.18
C ILE A 258 -13.09 6.79 5.21
#